data_fcd7196a7d7ee2ff9068ee39974a7839
#
_entry.id   fcd7196a7d7ee2ff9068ee39974a7839
#
_cell.length_a   1.000
_cell.length_b   1.000
_cell.length_c   1.000
_cell.angle_alpha   90.00
_cell.angle_beta   90.00
_cell.angle_gamma   90.00
#
_symmetry.space_group_name_H-M   'P 1'
#
loop_
_entity.id
_entity.type
_entity.pdbx_description
1 polymer ?
#
loop_
_entity_poly.entity_id
_entity_poly.type
_entity_poly.pdbx_seq_one_letter_code
_entity_poly.pdbx_strand_id
1 'polypeptide(L)'
;MKASGSKEKILTRIRKALDQKVPQPFSNIDNQSSIYTAPTEGAEMTFAKNFTGLGGRFMYCEDTAEMSQAIFDLSNAKGWNQIACWDDNIIRLLERKGLNNISTSHDKDLMKLADAGITLCEGLVARTGGILLSSSLNCGRALSILPPVHIVVAFTSQIVPDLKDAFQLMRERYPAGLPSMINFATGPSRTADIEKTLVVGVHGPKEVFVFLVDEALEA
;
A
#
# COMPACT_ATOMS: atom_id res chain seq x y z
N MET A 1 -0.32 -40.96 14.94
CA MET A 1 -0.71 -41.26 13.56
C MET A 1 -2.20 -41.43 13.46
N LYS A 2 -2.99 -40.42 12.99
CA LYS A 2 -4.41 -40.54 12.52
C LYS A 2 -4.97 -39.19 12.05
N ALA A 3 -4.14 -38.34 11.40
CA ALA A 3 -4.60 -37.06 10.85
C ALA A 3 -4.89 -37.10 9.32
N SER A 4 -4.54 -38.19 8.60
CA SER A 4 -4.70 -38.26 7.13
C SER A 4 -6.15 -38.46 6.67
N GLY A 5 -6.97 -39.16 7.44
CA GLY A 5 -8.33 -39.51 7.00
C GLY A 5 -9.33 -38.34 6.93
N SER A 6 -9.15 -37.29 7.75
CA SER A 6 -10.08 -36.15 7.74
C SER A 6 -9.79 -35.18 6.58
N LYS A 7 -8.51 -34.89 6.32
CA LYS A 7 -8.08 -34.06 5.19
C LYS A 7 -8.48 -34.69 3.85
N GLU A 8 -8.24 -35.99 3.68
CA GLU A 8 -8.60 -36.70 2.45
C GLU A 8 -10.11 -36.75 2.22
N LYS A 9 -10.91 -36.96 3.28
CA LYS A 9 -12.36 -36.90 3.19
C LYS A 9 -12.86 -35.53 2.74
N ILE A 10 -12.29 -34.45 3.28
CA ILE A 10 -12.64 -33.05 2.89
C ILE A 10 -12.25 -32.82 1.43
N LEU A 11 -11.02 -33.16 1.03
CA LEU A 11 -10.55 -32.99 -0.35
C LEU A 11 -11.37 -33.82 -1.35
N THR A 12 -11.78 -35.02 -1.01
CA THR A 12 -12.63 -35.86 -1.86
C THR A 12 -14.02 -35.24 -2.03
N ARG A 13 -14.61 -34.67 -0.96
CA ARG A 13 -15.89 -33.96 -1.05
C ARG A 13 -15.78 -32.71 -1.93
N ILE A 14 -14.70 -31.96 -1.80
CA ILE A 14 -14.45 -30.76 -2.63
C ILE A 14 -14.31 -31.17 -4.09
N ARG A 15 -13.48 -32.19 -4.41
CA ARG A 15 -13.33 -32.67 -5.79
C ARG A 15 -14.67 -33.11 -6.38
N LYS A 16 -15.45 -33.91 -5.64
CA LYS A 16 -16.77 -34.33 -6.08
C LYS A 16 -17.75 -33.18 -6.32
N ALA A 17 -17.66 -32.11 -5.51
CA ALA A 17 -18.45 -30.90 -5.69
C ALA A 17 -18.04 -30.11 -6.93
N LEU A 18 -16.71 -30.06 -7.22
CA LEU A 18 -16.16 -29.38 -8.39
C LEU A 18 -16.44 -30.13 -9.71
N ASP A 19 -16.64 -31.44 -9.67
CA ASP A 19 -17.04 -32.23 -10.84
C ASP A 19 -18.47 -31.88 -11.32
N GLN A 20 -19.32 -31.38 -10.43
CA GLN A 20 -20.65 -30.87 -10.77
C GLN A 20 -20.53 -29.36 -11.11
N LYS A 21 -20.32 -29.07 -12.41
CA LYS A 21 -20.33 -27.68 -12.89
C LYS A 21 -21.71 -27.08 -12.67
N VAL A 22 -21.82 -26.21 -11.66
CA VAL A 22 -23.03 -25.38 -11.50
C VAL A 22 -22.98 -24.29 -12.59
N PRO A 23 -24.03 -24.16 -13.43
CA PRO A 23 -24.07 -23.09 -14.42
C PRO A 23 -23.96 -21.74 -13.72
N GLN A 24 -23.14 -20.84 -14.28
CA GLN A 24 -23.06 -19.47 -13.77
C GLN A 24 -24.47 -18.83 -13.82
N PRO A 25 -24.99 -18.36 -12.68
CA PRO A 25 -26.35 -17.80 -12.61
C PRO A 25 -26.55 -16.57 -13.50
N PHE A 26 -25.48 -15.93 -13.96
CA PHE A 26 -25.51 -14.73 -14.80
C PHE A 26 -24.50 -14.86 -15.94
N SER A 27 -24.68 -15.84 -16.82
CA SER A 27 -23.74 -16.12 -17.93
C SER A 27 -23.70 -15.01 -19.00
N ASN A 28 -24.67 -14.11 -19.03
CA ASN A 28 -24.80 -13.04 -20.04
C ASN A 28 -24.42 -11.65 -19.50
N ILE A 29 -23.76 -11.57 -18.34
CA ILE A 29 -23.26 -10.27 -17.85
C ILE A 29 -22.05 -9.89 -18.71
N ASP A 30 -22.13 -8.71 -19.33
CA ASP A 30 -20.98 -8.08 -19.95
C ASP A 30 -19.97 -7.65 -18.86
N ASN A 31 -18.97 -8.51 -18.62
CA ASN A 31 -17.90 -8.25 -17.69
C ASN A 31 -16.79 -7.35 -18.28
N GLN A 32 -16.95 -6.90 -19.54
CA GLN A 32 -15.94 -6.09 -20.24
C GLN A 32 -16.27 -4.60 -20.22
N SER A 33 -17.54 -4.23 -20.09
CA SER A 33 -17.91 -2.82 -19.97
C SER A 33 -17.55 -2.28 -18.58
N SER A 34 -16.91 -1.12 -18.54
CA SER A 34 -16.68 -0.42 -17.28
C SER A 34 -17.99 0.18 -16.78
N ILE A 35 -18.41 -0.20 -15.57
CA ILE A 35 -19.55 0.43 -14.87
C ILE A 35 -19.20 1.82 -14.29
N TYR A 36 -17.94 2.19 -14.35
CA TYR A 36 -17.43 3.46 -13.81
C TYR A 36 -17.19 4.44 -14.94
N THR A 37 -17.63 5.67 -14.74
CA THR A 37 -17.33 6.80 -15.63
C THR A 37 -15.87 7.18 -15.44
N ALA A 38 -15.15 7.39 -16.54
CA ALA A 38 -13.79 7.91 -16.48
C ALA A 38 -13.78 9.28 -15.76
N PRO A 39 -12.82 9.54 -14.87
CA PRO A 39 -12.70 10.84 -14.23
C PRO A 39 -12.44 11.92 -15.27
N THR A 40 -13.00 13.10 -15.06
CA THR A 40 -12.79 14.28 -15.92
C THR A 40 -11.52 15.05 -15.58
N GLU A 41 -10.95 14.79 -14.39
CA GLU A 41 -9.72 15.39 -13.88
C GLU A 41 -8.53 14.44 -14.14
N GLY A 42 -7.31 14.98 -14.15
CA GLY A 42 -6.08 14.16 -14.25
C GLY A 42 -5.99 13.09 -13.15
N ALA A 43 -5.23 12.04 -13.40
CA ALA A 43 -5.15 10.90 -12.49
C ALA A 43 -4.58 11.30 -11.11
N GLU A 44 -3.59 12.21 -11.09
CA GLU A 44 -2.95 12.74 -9.88
C GLU A 44 -3.96 13.49 -9.01
N MET A 45 -4.72 14.39 -9.62
CA MET A 45 -5.74 15.18 -8.92
C MET A 45 -6.86 14.28 -8.40
N THR A 46 -7.29 13.31 -9.21
CA THR A 46 -8.31 12.33 -8.82
C THR A 46 -7.83 11.49 -7.62
N PHE A 47 -6.57 11.03 -7.65
CA PHE A 47 -5.97 10.31 -6.53
C PHE A 47 -5.93 11.18 -5.27
N ALA A 48 -5.35 12.40 -5.37
CA ALA A 48 -5.20 13.31 -4.25
C ALA A 48 -6.55 13.61 -3.56
N LYS A 49 -7.59 13.89 -4.33
CA LYS A 49 -8.94 14.15 -3.84
C LYS A 49 -9.54 12.95 -3.12
N ASN A 50 -9.45 11.76 -3.72
CA ASN A 50 -10.00 10.55 -3.14
C ASN A 50 -9.22 10.12 -1.90
N PHE A 51 -7.89 10.17 -1.94
CA PHE A 51 -7.03 9.79 -0.81
C PHE A 51 -7.22 10.74 0.39
N THR A 52 -7.26 12.05 0.16
CA THR A 52 -7.51 13.02 1.23
C THR A 52 -8.93 12.91 1.80
N GLY A 53 -9.92 12.59 0.97
CA GLY A 53 -11.28 12.30 1.40
C GLY A 53 -11.38 11.09 2.35
N LEU A 54 -10.42 10.17 2.27
CA LEU A 54 -10.29 9.02 3.19
C LEU A 54 -9.48 9.34 4.45
N GLY A 55 -9.02 10.58 4.61
CA GLY A 55 -8.23 11.03 5.75
C GLY A 55 -6.71 10.83 5.59
N GLY A 56 -6.26 10.48 4.39
CA GLY A 56 -4.84 10.50 4.02
C GLY A 56 -4.32 11.92 3.87
N ARG A 57 -3.02 12.10 3.93
CA ARG A 57 -2.32 13.37 3.71
C ARG A 57 -1.49 13.27 2.45
N PHE A 58 -1.74 14.14 1.50
CA PHE A 58 -1.10 14.13 0.20
C PHE A 58 -0.21 15.35 0.00
N MET A 59 0.97 15.14 -0.56
CA MET A 59 1.90 16.16 -0.98
C MET A 59 2.45 15.81 -2.36
N TYR A 60 2.37 16.76 -3.28
CA TYR A 60 3.04 16.69 -4.57
C TYR A 60 4.41 17.35 -4.46
N CYS A 61 5.43 16.73 -5.04
CA CYS A 61 6.80 17.21 -5.09
C CYS A 61 7.29 17.22 -6.55
N GLU A 62 7.92 18.31 -6.96
CA GLU A 62 8.44 18.42 -8.32
C GLU A 62 9.60 17.42 -8.56
N ASP A 63 10.41 17.18 -7.51
CA ASP A 63 11.55 16.29 -7.58
C ASP A 63 11.83 15.57 -6.24
N THR A 64 12.83 14.69 -6.25
CA THR A 64 13.27 13.96 -5.06
C THR A 64 13.95 14.85 -4.01
N ALA A 65 14.47 16.01 -4.39
CA ALA A 65 15.10 16.96 -3.46
C ALA A 65 14.02 17.69 -2.65
N GLU A 66 12.93 18.10 -3.27
CA GLU A 66 11.75 18.66 -2.58
C GLU A 66 11.10 17.62 -1.68
N MET A 67 10.89 16.41 -2.16
CA MET A 67 10.36 15.29 -1.37
C MET A 67 11.19 15.05 -0.11
N SER A 68 12.51 14.93 -0.25
CA SER A 68 13.40 14.67 0.89
C SER A 68 13.41 15.83 1.89
N GLN A 69 13.34 17.07 1.41
CA GLN A 69 13.22 18.25 2.26
C GLN A 69 11.90 18.25 3.03
N ALA A 70 10.79 17.97 2.35
CA ALA A 70 9.47 17.94 2.98
C ALA A 70 9.36 16.84 4.05
N ILE A 71 9.95 15.65 3.82
CA ILE A 71 10.00 14.58 4.83
C ILE A 71 10.87 15.01 6.03
N PHE A 72 12.01 15.66 5.78
CA PHE A 72 12.87 16.19 6.83
C PHE A 72 12.13 17.22 7.70
N ASP A 73 11.45 18.18 7.08
CA ASP A 73 10.67 19.21 7.78
C ASP A 73 9.51 18.61 8.57
N LEU A 74 8.83 17.62 7.99
CA LEU A 74 7.77 16.88 8.67
C LEU A 74 8.29 16.14 9.89
N SER A 75 9.44 15.48 9.78
CA SER A 75 10.09 14.77 10.88
C SER A 75 10.41 15.71 12.04
N ASN A 76 11.00 16.87 11.74
CA ASN A 76 11.32 17.89 12.74
C ASN A 76 10.06 18.47 13.38
N ALA A 77 9.06 18.80 12.60
CA ALA A 77 7.80 19.37 13.10
C ALA A 77 7.04 18.39 14.02
N LYS A 78 7.13 17.09 13.75
CA LYS A 78 6.53 16.03 14.56
C LYS A 78 7.41 15.59 15.73
N GLY A 79 8.69 15.96 15.74
CA GLY A 79 9.66 15.55 16.77
C GLY A 79 9.96 14.06 16.75
N TRP A 80 10.04 13.43 15.57
CA TRP A 80 10.32 12.00 15.45
C TRP A 80 11.76 11.67 15.87
N ASN A 81 11.88 10.69 16.74
CA ASN A 81 13.17 10.20 17.23
C ASN A 81 13.72 9.06 16.38
N GLN A 82 12.83 8.26 15.76
CA GLN A 82 13.21 7.11 14.96
C GLN A 82 12.27 6.92 13.78
N ILE A 83 12.86 6.80 12.60
CA ILE A 83 12.13 6.49 11.36
C ILE A 83 12.64 5.17 10.82
N ALA A 84 11.75 4.26 10.46
CA ALA A 84 12.13 2.99 9.85
C ALA A 84 12.02 3.11 8.31
N CYS A 85 13.09 2.77 7.60
CA CYS A 85 13.16 2.74 6.13
C CYS A 85 14.14 1.66 5.69
N TRP A 86 13.82 0.92 4.62
CA TRP A 86 14.67 -0.16 4.11
C TRP A 86 15.06 0.04 2.64
N ASP A 87 14.65 1.13 2.03
CA ASP A 87 15.05 1.47 0.67
C ASP A 87 16.30 2.34 0.71
N ASP A 88 17.40 1.82 0.15
CA ASP A 88 18.71 2.48 0.19
C ASP A 88 18.74 3.81 -0.55
N ASN A 89 17.92 3.99 -1.60
CA ASN A 89 17.87 5.24 -2.35
C ASN A 89 17.19 6.32 -1.52
N ILE A 90 16.07 5.97 -0.89
CA ILE A 90 15.35 6.88 0.01
C ILE A 90 16.21 7.25 1.21
N ILE A 91 16.88 6.27 1.83
CA ILE A 91 17.77 6.51 2.97
C ILE A 91 18.85 7.51 2.58
N ARG A 92 19.56 7.28 1.47
CA ARG A 92 20.63 8.20 0.99
C ARG A 92 20.13 9.62 0.73
N LEU A 93 18.93 9.75 0.17
CA LEU A 93 18.33 11.08 -0.07
C LEU A 93 18.03 11.81 1.25
N LEU A 94 17.48 11.11 2.23
CA LEU A 94 17.14 11.68 3.53
C LEU A 94 18.38 12.00 4.37
N GLU A 95 19.41 11.13 4.37
CA GLU A 95 20.67 11.38 5.05
C GLU A 95 21.41 12.61 4.51
N ARG A 96 21.38 12.83 3.18
CA ARG A 96 21.92 14.06 2.56
C ARG A 96 21.22 15.33 3.04
N LYS A 97 19.97 15.23 3.49
CA LYS A 97 19.23 16.35 4.11
C LYS A 97 19.46 16.47 5.61
N GLY A 98 20.23 15.57 6.20
CA GLY A 98 20.56 15.58 7.63
C GLY A 98 19.64 14.73 8.50
N LEU A 99 18.79 13.89 7.93
CA LEU A 99 17.96 12.95 8.68
C LEU A 99 18.80 11.71 9.04
N ASN A 100 19.35 11.69 10.25
CA ASN A 100 20.29 10.65 10.68
C ASN A 100 19.68 9.62 11.64
N ASN A 101 18.39 9.73 11.95
CA ASN A 101 17.65 8.87 12.87
C ASN A 101 16.87 7.75 12.14
N ILE A 102 17.42 7.27 11.03
CA ILE A 102 16.80 6.21 10.22
C ILE A 102 17.26 4.83 10.71
N SER A 103 16.30 3.97 11.00
CA SER A 103 16.53 2.57 11.36
C SER A 103 16.27 1.66 10.16
N THR A 104 17.24 0.80 9.86
CA THR A 104 17.14 -0.25 8.84
C THR A 104 16.85 -1.61 9.44
N SER A 105 16.54 -1.68 10.74
CA SER A 105 16.28 -2.94 11.43
C SER A 105 14.99 -3.60 10.96
N HIS A 106 15.07 -4.91 10.70
CA HIS A 106 13.91 -5.76 10.39
C HIS A 106 13.26 -6.36 11.64
N ASP A 107 13.74 -6.02 12.83
CA ASP A 107 13.15 -6.47 14.09
C ASP A 107 11.78 -5.81 14.30
N LYS A 108 10.76 -6.64 14.55
CA LYS A 108 9.37 -6.17 14.69
C LYS A 108 9.15 -5.31 15.94
N ASP A 109 9.90 -5.56 17.01
CA ASP A 109 9.74 -4.80 18.24
C ASP A 109 10.40 -3.42 18.10
N LEU A 110 11.54 -3.34 17.41
CA LEU A 110 12.15 -2.06 17.05
C LEU A 110 11.28 -1.26 16.05
N MET A 111 10.62 -1.93 15.09
CA MET A 111 9.67 -1.25 14.19
C MET A 111 8.46 -0.65 14.92
N LYS A 112 7.97 -1.28 15.98
CA LYS A 112 6.87 -0.73 16.79
C LYS A 112 7.29 0.52 17.58
N LEU A 113 8.58 0.67 17.83
CA LEU A 113 9.16 1.84 18.49
C LEU A 113 9.43 3.00 17.53
N ALA A 114 9.43 2.73 16.22
CA ALA A 114 9.59 3.79 15.23
C ALA A 114 8.36 4.70 15.19
N ASP A 115 8.60 6.01 15.12
CA ASP A 115 7.56 7.03 15.01
C ASP A 115 6.88 7.00 13.63
N ALA A 116 7.68 6.69 12.58
CA ALA A 116 7.21 6.58 11.20
C ALA A 116 7.92 5.45 10.45
N GLY A 117 7.20 4.86 9.48
CA GLY A 117 7.77 3.94 8.51
C GLY A 117 7.67 4.54 7.10
N ILE A 118 8.76 4.51 6.33
CA ILE A 118 8.80 4.99 4.95
C ILE A 118 8.88 3.80 4.01
N THR A 119 8.02 3.77 3.00
CA THR A 119 7.99 2.74 1.96
C THR A 119 7.83 3.34 0.58
N LEU A 120 8.26 2.63 -0.44
CA LEU A 120 7.76 2.79 -1.81
C LEU A 120 6.40 2.09 -1.95
N CYS A 121 5.79 2.18 -3.14
CA CYS A 121 4.57 1.46 -3.48
C CYS A 121 4.71 0.79 -4.86
N GLU A 122 3.82 -0.19 -5.13
CA GLU A 122 3.69 -0.78 -6.47
C GLU A 122 2.95 0.16 -7.42
N GLY A 123 1.97 0.87 -6.88
CA GLY A 123 1.17 1.84 -7.62
C GLY A 123 0.15 2.55 -6.75
N LEU A 124 -0.41 3.61 -7.30
CA LEU A 124 -1.51 4.39 -6.74
C LEU A 124 -2.74 4.24 -7.62
N VAL A 125 -3.90 4.01 -7.04
CA VAL A 125 -5.16 3.84 -7.79
C VAL A 125 -6.01 5.09 -7.66
N ALA A 126 -6.11 5.85 -8.75
CA ALA A 126 -6.75 7.17 -8.77
C ALA A 126 -8.21 7.13 -8.30
N ARG A 127 -9.02 6.23 -8.86
CA ARG A 127 -10.46 6.14 -8.56
C ARG A 127 -10.77 5.89 -7.09
N THR A 128 -9.93 5.14 -6.40
CA THR A 128 -10.19 4.72 -5.02
C THR A 128 -9.35 5.47 -3.99
N GLY A 129 -8.37 6.27 -4.41
CA GLY A 129 -7.37 6.83 -3.49
C GLY A 129 -6.56 5.75 -2.79
N GLY A 130 -6.37 4.60 -3.43
CA GLY A 130 -5.72 3.43 -2.82
C GLY A 130 -4.24 3.33 -3.17
N ILE A 131 -3.47 2.81 -2.24
CA ILE A 131 -2.04 2.54 -2.35
C ILE A 131 -1.84 1.04 -2.46
N LEU A 132 -1.20 0.58 -3.53
CA LEU A 132 -0.87 -0.83 -3.74
C LEU A 132 0.52 -1.12 -3.20
N LEU A 133 0.61 -2.01 -2.24
CA LEU A 133 1.84 -2.46 -1.59
C LEU A 133 2.01 -3.96 -1.77
N SER A 134 3.25 -4.45 -1.79
CA SER A 134 3.51 -5.88 -1.85
C SER A 134 4.66 -6.30 -0.93
N SER A 135 4.74 -7.60 -0.65
CA SER A 135 5.87 -8.18 0.09
C SER A 135 7.17 -8.27 -0.72
N SER A 136 7.13 -7.94 -2.01
CA SER A 136 8.32 -7.90 -2.88
C SER A 136 9.04 -6.55 -2.86
N LEU A 137 8.37 -5.51 -2.37
CA LEU A 137 9.01 -4.23 -2.10
C LEU A 137 9.94 -4.35 -0.88
N ASN A 138 10.94 -3.47 -0.81
CA ASN A 138 11.87 -3.36 0.32
C ASN A 138 11.21 -2.93 1.64
N CYS A 139 9.91 -3.10 1.79
CA CYS A 139 9.15 -2.80 3.00
C CYS A 139 8.64 -4.05 3.72
N GLY A 140 8.82 -5.21 3.14
CA GLY A 140 8.32 -6.46 3.68
C GLY A 140 6.81 -6.44 3.94
N ARG A 141 6.37 -7.05 5.05
CA ARG A 141 4.95 -7.15 5.41
C ARG A 141 4.53 -6.26 6.58
N ALA A 142 5.49 -5.67 7.27
CA ALA A 142 5.27 -5.09 8.59
C ALA A 142 5.48 -3.57 8.63
N LEU A 143 6.39 -3.05 7.81
CA LEU A 143 6.80 -1.64 7.85
C LEU A 143 5.65 -0.66 7.56
N SER A 144 4.72 -1.04 6.69
CA SER A 144 3.53 -0.23 6.37
C SER A 144 2.41 -0.30 7.43
N ILE A 145 2.57 -1.16 8.46
CA ILE A 145 1.49 -1.45 9.42
C ILE A 145 1.89 -1.15 10.86
N LEU A 146 3.14 -1.46 11.25
CA LEU A 146 3.56 -1.39 12.66
C LEU A 146 3.80 0.04 13.17
N PRO A 147 4.49 0.93 12.43
CA PRO A 147 4.66 2.31 12.87
C PRO A 147 3.33 3.06 12.88
N PRO A 148 3.15 4.01 13.84
CA PRO A 148 1.92 4.80 13.93
C PRO A 148 1.71 5.76 12.77
N VAL A 149 2.78 6.12 12.07
CA VAL A 149 2.76 6.92 10.85
C VAL A 149 3.36 6.12 9.69
N HIS A 150 2.65 6.07 8.56
CA HIS A 150 3.14 5.48 7.32
C HIS A 150 3.33 6.55 6.27
N ILE A 151 4.54 6.68 5.77
CA ILE A 151 4.92 7.57 4.66
C ILE A 151 5.15 6.71 3.43
N VAL A 152 4.45 7.04 2.36
CA VAL A 152 4.60 6.39 1.06
C VAL A 152 5.23 7.38 0.08
N VAL A 153 6.34 7.00 -0.50
CA VAL A 153 6.95 7.71 -1.63
C VAL A 153 6.49 7.02 -2.90
N ALA A 154 5.91 7.79 -3.80
CA ALA A 154 5.37 7.31 -5.08
C ALA A 154 5.77 8.28 -6.20
N PHE A 155 5.76 7.77 -7.44
CA PHE A 155 6.06 8.55 -8.63
C PHE A 155 4.82 8.68 -9.51
N THR A 156 4.71 9.79 -10.24
CA THR A 156 3.56 10.05 -11.14
C THR A 156 3.34 8.91 -12.13
N SER A 157 4.41 8.27 -12.60
CA SER A 157 4.37 7.09 -13.49
C SER A 157 3.73 5.85 -12.86
N GLN A 158 3.54 5.82 -11.54
CA GLN A 158 2.94 4.68 -10.82
C GLN A 158 1.42 4.84 -10.62
N ILE A 159 0.82 5.93 -11.09
CA ILE A 159 -0.61 6.15 -10.96
C ILE A 159 -1.36 5.38 -12.05
N VAL A 160 -2.32 4.58 -11.63
CA VAL A 160 -3.23 3.85 -12.52
C VAL A 160 -4.68 4.28 -12.28
N PRO A 161 -5.53 4.25 -13.32
CA PRO A 161 -6.91 4.72 -13.20
C PRO A 161 -7.75 3.90 -12.21
N ASP A 162 -7.70 2.57 -12.28
CA ASP A 162 -8.58 1.68 -11.54
C ASP A 162 -7.85 0.43 -10.99
N LEU A 163 -8.52 -0.29 -10.11
CA LEU A 163 -8.05 -1.56 -9.54
C LEU A 163 -7.71 -2.60 -10.60
N LYS A 164 -8.49 -2.66 -11.68
CA LYS A 164 -8.22 -3.57 -12.80
C LYS A 164 -6.81 -3.32 -13.39
N ASP A 165 -6.48 -2.04 -13.58
CA ASP A 165 -5.18 -1.64 -14.12
C ASP A 165 -4.06 -1.91 -13.12
N ALA A 166 -4.32 -1.72 -11.83
CA ALA A 166 -3.37 -2.07 -10.76
C ALA A 166 -3.05 -3.58 -10.73
N PHE A 167 -4.04 -4.43 -10.90
CA PHE A 167 -3.81 -5.88 -10.98
C PHE A 167 -3.12 -6.29 -12.28
N GLN A 168 -3.37 -5.59 -13.37
CA GLN A 168 -2.64 -5.81 -14.63
C GLN A 168 -1.17 -5.42 -14.46
N LEU A 169 -0.88 -4.25 -13.89
CA LEU A 169 0.47 -3.81 -13.55
C LEU A 169 1.23 -4.86 -12.72
N MET A 170 0.57 -5.44 -11.70
CA MET A 170 1.18 -6.49 -10.87
C MET A 170 1.52 -7.76 -11.67
N ARG A 171 0.66 -8.18 -12.59
CA ARG A 171 0.91 -9.36 -13.44
C ARG A 171 2.07 -9.13 -14.40
N GLU A 172 2.17 -7.92 -14.96
CA GLU A 172 3.25 -7.53 -15.87
C GLU A 172 4.60 -7.44 -15.13
N ARG A 173 4.59 -6.87 -13.91
CA ARG A 173 5.79 -6.75 -13.07
C ARG A 173 6.28 -8.09 -12.51
N TYR A 174 5.37 -9.01 -12.24
CA TYR A 174 5.66 -10.31 -11.63
C TYR A 174 5.21 -11.49 -12.49
N PRO A 175 5.77 -11.67 -13.71
CA PRO A 175 5.33 -12.72 -14.65
C PRO A 175 5.61 -14.14 -14.13
N ALA A 176 6.61 -14.31 -13.27
CA ALA A 176 6.94 -15.61 -12.64
C ALA A 176 6.00 -16.00 -11.48
N GLY A 177 5.16 -15.08 -11.02
CA GLY A 177 4.21 -15.30 -9.94
C GLY A 177 4.06 -14.08 -9.04
N LEU A 178 2.84 -13.82 -8.62
CA LEU A 178 2.52 -12.67 -7.77
C LEU A 178 3.20 -12.78 -6.40
N PRO A 179 3.54 -11.64 -5.75
CA PRO A 179 4.04 -11.60 -4.39
C PRO A 179 3.11 -12.33 -3.42
N SER A 180 3.69 -12.93 -2.38
CA SER A 180 2.95 -13.71 -1.37
C SER A 180 2.00 -12.87 -0.51
N MET A 181 2.12 -11.55 -0.56
CA MET A 181 1.19 -10.59 0.01
C MET A 181 1.08 -9.40 -0.94
N ILE A 182 -0.15 -9.03 -1.26
CA ILE A 182 -0.53 -7.78 -1.90
C ILE A 182 -1.48 -7.09 -0.94
N ASN A 183 -1.17 -5.86 -0.55
CA ASN A 183 -1.98 -5.06 0.34
C ASN A 183 -2.48 -3.81 -0.39
N PHE A 184 -3.76 -3.50 -0.19
CA PHE A 184 -4.39 -2.32 -0.74
C PHE A 184 -4.80 -1.39 0.40
N ALA A 185 -4.01 -0.35 0.65
CA ALA A 185 -4.23 0.61 1.73
C ALA A 185 -4.98 1.84 1.20
N THR A 186 -6.05 2.25 1.87
CA THR A 186 -6.90 3.38 1.48
C THR A 186 -6.95 4.46 2.57
N GLY A 187 -5.78 4.85 3.06
CA GLY A 187 -5.64 5.83 4.13
C GLY A 187 -5.39 5.22 5.51
N PRO A 188 -5.58 5.99 6.60
CA PRO A 188 -5.37 5.54 7.98
C PRO A 188 -6.21 4.32 8.34
N SER A 189 -5.65 3.46 9.21
CA SER A 189 -6.35 2.27 9.70
C SER A 189 -7.61 2.65 10.49
N ARG A 190 -8.74 2.05 10.14
CA ARG A 190 -10.03 2.29 10.79
C ARG A 190 -10.66 0.97 11.19
N THR A 191 -11.05 0.87 12.46
CA THR A 191 -11.77 -0.27 13.00
C THR A 191 -13.14 0.20 13.48
N ALA A 192 -14.21 -0.41 12.96
CA ALA A 192 -15.60 -0.01 13.23
C ALA A 192 -16.32 -0.92 14.22
N ASP A 193 -15.71 -2.03 14.65
CA ASP A 193 -16.38 -3.13 15.36
C ASP A 193 -16.19 -3.07 16.89
N ILE A 194 -15.55 -2.03 17.41
CA ILE A 194 -15.37 -1.86 18.85
C ILE A 194 -16.44 -0.89 19.36
N GLU A 195 -17.45 -1.40 20.06
CA GLU A 195 -18.53 -0.63 20.72
C GLU A 195 -19.28 0.35 19.78
N LYS A 196 -19.40 0.00 18.48
CA LYS A 196 -20.05 0.84 17.44
C LYS A 196 -19.40 2.21 17.25
N THR A 197 -18.17 2.40 17.69
CA THR A 197 -17.37 3.60 17.48
C THR A 197 -16.25 3.35 16.46
N LEU A 198 -16.02 4.33 15.58
CA LEU A 198 -14.91 4.27 14.63
C LEU A 198 -13.61 4.62 15.37
N VAL A 199 -12.73 3.65 15.53
CA VAL A 199 -11.42 3.85 16.17
C VAL A 199 -10.32 3.86 15.10
N VAL A 200 -9.44 4.86 15.13
CA VAL A 200 -8.33 5.00 14.19
C VAL A 200 -7.04 4.45 14.79
N GLY A 201 -6.30 3.65 14.02
CA GLY A 201 -4.94 3.22 14.37
C GLY A 201 -4.84 2.10 15.40
N VAL A 202 -5.85 1.21 15.53
CA VAL A 202 -5.80 0.05 16.44
C VAL A 202 -4.91 -1.06 15.86
N HIS A 203 -5.03 -1.34 14.56
CA HIS A 203 -4.33 -2.42 13.87
C HIS A 203 -3.54 -1.95 12.64
N GLY A 204 -3.06 -0.71 12.65
CA GLY A 204 -2.30 -0.13 11.55
C GLY A 204 -2.02 1.35 11.80
N PRO A 205 -1.47 2.08 10.80
CA PRO A 205 -1.05 3.46 10.99
C PRO A 205 -2.23 4.39 11.31
N LYS A 206 -1.98 5.32 12.22
CA LYS A 206 -2.91 6.40 12.59
C LYS A 206 -2.93 7.50 11.55
N GLU A 207 -1.79 7.74 10.90
CA GLU A 207 -1.63 8.73 9.84
C GLU A 207 -0.95 8.06 8.64
N VAL A 208 -1.41 8.40 7.43
CA VAL A 208 -0.78 7.95 6.19
C VAL A 208 -0.50 9.18 5.33
N PHE A 209 0.75 9.32 4.91
CA PHE A 209 1.21 10.37 4.01
C PHE A 209 1.58 9.75 2.67
N VAL A 210 1.23 10.41 1.57
CA VAL A 210 1.74 10.10 0.24
C VAL A 210 2.49 11.33 -0.26
N PHE A 211 3.77 11.13 -0.57
CA PHE A 211 4.60 12.07 -1.31
C PHE A 211 4.65 11.58 -2.76
N LEU A 212 4.00 12.30 -3.63
CA LEU A 212 3.97 12.02 -5.07
C LEU A 212 5.04 12.87 -5.75
N VAL A 213 6.03 12.21 -6.33
CA VAL A 213 7.18 12.84 -7.00
C VAL A 213 7.00 12.78 -8.52
N ASP A 214 7.24 13.87 -9.21
CA ASP A 214 7.09 13.92 -10.67
C ASP A 214 8.25 13.23 -11.41
N GLU A 215 9.45 13.26 -10.85
CA GLU A 215 10.62 12.59 -11.39
C GLU A 215 10.78 11.17 -10.84
N ALA A 216 11.14 10.21 -11.70
CA ALA A 216 11.54 8.88 -11.26
C ALA A 216 12.87 8.92 -10.47
N LEU A 217 13.05 8.01 -9.50
CA LEU A 217 14.36 7.78 -8.88
C LEU A 217 15.36 7.40 -9.96
N GLU A 218 16.43 8.17 -10.08
CA GLU A 218 17.61 7.74 -10.88
C GLU A 218 18.20 6.48 -10.23
N ALA A 219 18.42 5.46 -11.06
CA ALA A 219 18.90 4.15 -10.64
C ALA A 219 20.40 4.17 -10.22
#